data_cf8699c4cff71241aee013b0ebfe1f78
#
_entry.id   cf8699c4cff71241aee013b0ebfe1f78
#
_cell.length_a   1.000
_cell.length_b   1.000
_cell.length_c   1.000
_cell.angle_alpha   90.00
_cell.angle_beta   90.00
_cell.angle_gamma   90.00
#
_symmetry.space_group_name_H-M   'P 1'
#
loop_
_entity.id
_entity.type
_entity.pdbx_description
1 polymer ?
#
loop_
_entity_poly.entity_id
_entity_poly.type
_entity_poly.pdbx_seq_one_letter_code
_entity_poly.pdbx_strand_id
1 'polypeptide(L)'
;MANKKYGLRYLSLFEQDLVQTVSYITNVLKNPDAAEKLANDVETAILERMNNPMAFEPYPSVKKRKYPYYRIYVRNYVVYYVVIGDVMEVRRFLYGARDTARYL
;
A
#
# COMPACT_ATOMS: atom_id res chain seq x y z
N MET A 1 7.15 -27.83 -0.85
CA MET A 1 7.83 -26.76 -0.11
C MET A 1 6.83 -25.92 0.66
N ALA A 2 7.01 -25.78 1.96
CA ALA A 2 6.10 -24.95 2.74
C ALA A 2 6.31 -23.48 2.38
N ASN A 3 5.22 -22.77 2.13
CA ASN A 3 5.28 -21.33 1.90
C ASN A 3 5.58 -20.63 3.22
N LYS A 4 6.48 -19.67 3.18
CA LYS A 4 6.76 -18.84 4.32
C LYS A 4 5.53 -17.98 4.64
N LYS A 5 5.14 -17.95 5.90
CA LYS A 5 4.05 -17.09 6.33
C LYS A 5 4.59 -15.74 6.78
N TYR A 6 3.98 -14.67 6.28
CA TYR A 6 4.32 -13.32 6.65
C TYR A 6 3.27 -12.74 7.57
N GLY A 7 3.72 -11.97 8.56
CA GLY A 7 2.82 -11.13 9.34
C GLY A 7 2.50 -9.86 8.57
N LEU A 8 1.48 -9.15 9.00
CA LEU A 8 1.03 -7.92 8.38
C LEU A 8 0.96 -6.82 9.44
N ARG A 9 1.53 -5.66 9.12
CA ARG A 9 1.48 -4.50 9.99
C ARG A 9 1.17 -3.27 9.16
N TYR A 10 0.26 -2.43 9.67
CA TYR A 10 -0.09 -1.15 9.04
C TYR A 10 0.50 -0.02 9.86
N LEU A 11 1.20 0.90 9.20
CA LEU A 11 1.62 2.13 9.85
C LEU A 11 0.47 3.13 9.90
N SER A 12 0.48 3.97 10.92
CA SER A 12 -0.55 5.01 11.09
C SER A 12 -0.67 5.92 9.87
N LEU A 13 0.46 6.24 9.21
CA LEU A 13 0.45 7.07 8.01
C LEU A 13 -0.33 6.41 6.87
N PHE A 14 -0.19 5.10 6.70
CA PHE A 14 -0.98 4.38 5.70
C PHE A 14 -2.46 4.48 6.00
N GLU A 15 -2.84 4.25 7.26
CA GLU A 15 -4.24 4.32 7.66
C GLU A 15 -4.81 5.71 7.45
N GLN A 16 -4.04 6.75 7.79
CA GLN A 16 -4.44 8.13 7.55
C GLN A 16 -4.61 8.43 6.06
N ASP A 17 -3.67 7.99 5.24
CA ASP A 17 -3.75 8.16 3.79
C ASP A 17 -5.04 7.54 3.24
N LEU A 18 -5.35 6.32 3.66
CA LEU A 18 -6.53 5.59 3.18
C LEU A 18 -7.82 6.27 3.64
N VAL A 19 -7.89 6.66 4.91
CA VAL A 19 -9.07 7.33 5.46
C VAL A 19 -9.32 8.65 4.73
N GLN A 20 -8.28 9.43 4.46
CA GLN A 20 -8.42 10.70 3.74
C GLN A 20 -8.97 10.47 2.33
N THR A 21 -8.47 9.46 1.63
CA THR A 21 -8.95 9.14 0.29
C THR A 21 -10.40 8.68 0.30
N VAL A 22 -10.75 7.77 1.21
CA VAL A 22 -12.12 7.25 1.35
C VAL A 22 -13.09 8.39 1.70
N SER A 23 -12.69 9.26 2.63
CA SER A 23 -13.52 10.42 3.01
C SER A 23 -13.74 11.38 1.85
N TYR A 24 -12.70 11.63 1.06
CA TYR A 24 -12.82 12.49 -0.12
C TYR A 24 -13.82 11.92 -1.13
N ILE A 25 -13.70 10.64 -1.44
CA ILE A 25 -14.60 9.99 -2.40
C ILE A 25 -16.03 9.99 -1.87
N THR A 26 -16.20 9.70 -0.59
CA THR A 26 -17.53 9.65 0.04
C THR A 26 -18.19 11.02 0.09
N ASN A 27 -17.47 12.04 0.58
CA ASN A 27 -18.04 13.31 0.95
C ASN A 27 -17.92 14.39 -0.12
N VAL A 28 -16.81 14.43 -0.86
CA VAL A 28 -16.59 15.44 -1.90
C VAL A 28 -17.13 14.94 -3.23
N LEU A 29 -16.81 13.70 -3.60
CA LEU A 29 -17.28 13.11 -4.85
C LEU A 29 -18.69 12.51 -4.71
N LYS A 30 -19.23 12.46 -3.49
CA LYS A 30 -20.57 11.94 -3.20
C LYS A 30 -20.78 10.52 -3.71
N ASN A 31 -19.76 9.67 -3.59
CA ASN A 31 -19.83 8.32 -4.09
C ASN A 31 -19.36 7.28 -3.03
N PRO A 32 -20.22 7.02 -2.01
CA PRO A 32 -19.84 6.09 -0.94
C PRO A 32 -19.62 4.66 -1.44
N ASP A 33 -20.32 4.21 -2.49
CA ASP A 33 -20.14 2.88 -3.03
C ASP A 33 -18.75 2.72 -3.64
N ALA A 34 -18.27 3.72 -4.36
CA ALA A 34 -16.93 3.71 -4.92
C ALA A 34 -15.87 3.73 -3.83
N ALA A 35 -16.10 4.47 -2.74
CA ALA A 35 -15.19 4.53 -1.60
C ALA A 35 -15.06 3.15 -0.94
N GLU A 36 -16.18 2.48 -0.69
CA GLU A 36 -16.19 1.14 -0.10
C GLU A 36 -15.48 0.13 -1.00
N LYS A 37 -15.77 0.19 -2.29
CA LYS A 37 -15.15 -0.71 -3.26
C LYS A 37 -13.63 -0.52 -3.30
N LEU A 38 -13.16 0.72 -3.28
CA LEU A 38 -11.73 0.99 -3.26
C LEU A 38 -11.08 0.42 -2.00
N ALA A 39 -11.67 0.65 -0.82
CA ALA A 39 -11.14 0.13 0.44
C ALA A 39 -11.05 -1.40 0.40
N ASN A 40 -12.08 -2.06 -0.11
CA ASN A 40 -12.09 -3.52 -0.22
C ASN A 40 -11.01 -4.02 -1.21
N ASP A 41 -10.85 -3.34 -2.34
CA ASP A 41 -9.85 -3.70 -3.34
C ASP A 41 -8.43 -3.54 -2.79
N VAL A 42 -8.19 -2.50 -1.99
CA VAL A 42 -6.89 -2.27 -1.34
C VAL A 42 -6.58 -3.40 -0.38
N GLU A 43 -7.54 -3.76 0.48
CA GLU A 43 -7.36 -4.85 1.44
C GLU A 43 -7.09 -6.17 0.73
N THR A 44 -7.87 -6.50 -0.29
CA THR A 44 -7.69 -7.74 -1.06
C THR A 44 -6.30 -7.79 -1.69
N ALA A 45 -5.86 -6.69 -2.29
CA ALA A 45 -4.55 -6.63 -2.95
C ALA A 45 -3.41 -6.82 -1.95
N ILE A 46 -3.53 -6.23 -0.77
CA ILE A 46 -2.52 -6.39 0.29
C ILE A 46 -2.47 -7.84 0.76
N LEU A 47 -3.61 -8.45 1.03
CA LEU A 47 -3.66 -9.83 1.52
C LEU A 47 -3.11 -10.82 0.49
N GLU A 48 -3.40 -10.62 -0.78
CA GLU A 48 -2.84 -11.45 -1.85
C GLU A 48 -1.31 -11.32 -1.93
N ARG A 49 -0.79 -10.09 -1.78
CA ARG A 49 0.65 -9.84 -1.85
C ARG A 49 1.41 -10.50 -0.71
N MET A 50 0.76 -10.75 0.42
CA MET A 50 1.39 -11.42 1.56
C MET A 50 1.88 -12.84 1.24
N ASN A 51 1.34 -13.45 0.20
CA ASN A 51 1.78 -14.80 -0.21
C ASN A 51 3.23 -14.80 -0.68
N ASN A 52 3.69 -13.70 -1.28
CA ASN A 52 5.07 -13.59 -1.74
C ASN A 52 5.46 -12.11 -1.89
N PRO A 53 5.64 -11.39 -0.78
CA PRO A 53 5.84 -9.94 -0.83
C PRO A 53 7.16 -9.49 -1.44
N MET A 54 8.15 -10.38 -1.54
CA MET A 54 9.48 -10.04 -2.09
C MET A 54 9.67 -10.51 -3.52
N ALA A 55 8.65 -11.08 -4.16
CA ALA A 55 8.76 -11.59 -5.53
C ALA A 55 8.70 -10.51 -6.61
N PHE A 56 8.55 -9.26 -6.22
CA PHE A 56 8.32 -8.14 -7.12
C PHE A 56 9.53 -7.22 -7.15
N GLU A 57 9.61 -6.40 -8.19
CA GLU A 57 10.70 -5.43 -8.32
C GLU A 57 10.57 -4.33 -7.26
N PRO A 58 11.64 -4.05 -6.51
CA PRO A 58 11.62 -2.95 -5.55
C PRO A 58 11.44 -1.60 -6.26
N TYR A 59 10.87 -0.63 -5.53
CA TYR A 59 10.74 0.73 -6.01
C TYR A 59 12.14 1.35 -6.23
N PRO A 60 12.45 1.83 -7.43
CA PRO A 60 13.74 2.45 -7.70
C PRO A 60 13.92 3.70 -6.84
N SER A 61 15.03 3.80 -6.13
CA SER A 61 15.30 4.94 -5.29
C SER A 61 16.79 5.27 -5.32
N VAL A 62 17.10 6.57 -5.40
CA VAL A 62 18.48 7.05 -5.28
C VAL A 62 18.92 7.09 -3.83
N LYS A 63 17.99 7.03 -2.88
CA LYS A 63 18.30 7.00 -1.47
C LYS A 63 18.66 5.59 -1.04
N LYS A 64 19.74 5.47 -0.26
CA LYS A 64 20.04 4.20 0.40
C LYS A 64 19.02 3.96 1.49
N ARG A 65 18.35 2.79 1.43
CA ARG A 65 17.36 2.39 2.43
C ARG A 65 17.73 1.02 2.98
N LYS A 66 17.56 0.86 4.26
CA LYS A 66 17.76 -0.45 4.89
C LYS A 66 16.76 -1.47 4.34
N TYR A 67 15.53 -1.04 4.10
CA TYR A 67 14.47 -1.87 3.55
C TYR A 67 13.94 -1.19 2.30
N PRO A 68 14.04 -1.84 1.12
CA PRO A 68 13.50 -1.24 -0.10
C PRO A 68 11.98 -1.22 -0.06
N TYR A 69 11.40 -0.22 -0.70
CA TYR A 69 9.96 -0.17 -0.90
C TYR A 69 9.54 -1.07 -2.04
N TYR A 70 8.37 -1.67 -1.87
CA TYR A 70 7.65 -2.39 -2.92
C TYR A 70 6.33 -1.70 -3.17
N ARG A 71 5.74 -1.94 -4.34
CA ARG A 71 4.51 -1.26 -4.77
C ARG A 71 3.43 -2.26 -5.11
N ILE A 72 2.20 -1.92 -4.72
CA ILE A 72 0.99 -2.60 -5.20
C ILE A 72 0.13 -1.55 -5.86
N TYR A 73 -0.18 -1.74 -7.14
CA TYR A 73 -1.03 -0.81 -7.87
C TYR A 73 -2.49 -1.20 -7.68
N VAL A 74 -3.30 -0.25 -7.20
CA VAL A 74 -4.74 -0.42 -7.05
C VAL A 74 -5.41 0.75 -7.74
N ARG A 75 -5.90 0.53 -8.94
CA ARG A 75 -6.46 1.60 -9.79
C ARG A 75 -5.43 2.72 -9.98
N ASN A 76 -5.79 3.95 -9.63
CA ASN A 76 -4.92 5.11 -9.76
C ASN A 76 -4.04 5.35 -8.53
N TYR A 77 -4.04 4.41 -7.58
CA TYR A 77 -3.31 4.53 -6.33
C TYR A 77 -2.22 3.49 -6.23
N VAL A 78 -1.27 3.76 -5.34
CA VAL A 78 -0.16 2.85 -5.08
C VAL A 78 -0.04 2.64 -3.57
N VAL A 79 -0.01 1.37 -3.18
CA VAL A 79 0.29 0.97 -1.81
C VAL A 79 1.79 0.70 -1.73
N TYR A 80 2.47 1.37 -0.80
CA TYR A 80 3.90 1.18 -0.57
C TYR A 80 4.12 0.39 0.70
N TYR A 81 4.96 -0.65 0.62
CA TYR A 81 5.29 -1.46 1.78
C TYR A 81 6.77 -1.84 1.77
N VAL A 82 7.26 -2.24 2.92
CA VAL A 82 8.58 -2.85 3.08
C VAL A 82 8.42 -4.22 3.72
N VAL A 83 9.45 -5.04 3.65
CA VAL A 83 9.48 -6.33 4.31
C VAL A 83 10.60 -6.31 5.35
N ILE A 84 10.25 -6.54 6.60
CA ILE A 84 11.18 -6.54 7.72
C ILE A 84 11.10 -7.93 8.36
N GLY A 85 12.10 -8.78 8.07
CA GLY A 85 12.06 -10.16 8.52
C GLY A 85 10.86 -10.89 7.94
N ASP A 86 9.94 -11.31 8.79
CA ASP A 86 8.71 -12.02 8.40
C ASP A 86 7.50 -11.10 8.34
N VAL A 87 7.69 -9.79 8.41
CA VAL A 87 6.58 -8.83 8.48
C VAL A 87 6.55 -7.99 7.22
N MET A 88 5.38 -7.99 6.57
CA MET A 88 5.05 -7.04 5.51
C MET A 88 4.45 -5.81 6.18
N GLU A 89 5.19 -4.70 6.13
CA GLU A 89 4.79 -3.45 6.78
C GLU A 89 4.28 -2.47 5.75
N VAL A 90 2.99 -2.18 5.77
CA VAL A 90 2.33 -1.29 4.82
C VAL A 90 2.47 0.15 5.32
N ARG A 91 3.12 1.01 4.54
CA ARG A 91 3.55 2.34 4.99
C ARG A 91 2.79 3.50 4.43
N ARG A 92 2.46 3.49 3.13
CA ARG A 92 1.80 4.61 2.50
C ARG A 92 0.76 4.15 1.48
N PHE A 93 -0.25 4.99 1.28
CA PHE A 93 -1.25 4.84 0.22
C PHE A 93 -1.36 6.19 -0.49
N LEU A 94 -0.85 6.27 -1.72
CA LEU A 94 -0.70 7.54 -2.42
C LEU A 94 -1.30 7.47 -3.81
N TYR A 95 -1.83 8.61 -4.28
CA TYR A 95 -2.28 8.74 -5.66
C TYR A 95 -1.06 8.63 -6.58
N GLY A 96 -1.12 7.76 -7.58
CA GLY A 96 0.04 7.41 -8.41
C GLY A 96 0.60 8.55 -9.25
N ALA A 97 -0.20 9.61 -9.52
CA ALA A 97 0.27 10.76 -10.27
C ALA A 97 1.05 11.77 -9.43
N ARG A 98 1.13 11.58 -8.11
CA ARG A 98 1.89 12.47 -7.23
C ARG A 98 3.38 12.23 -7.35
N ASP A 99 4.16 13.23 -6.95
CA ASP A 99 5.59 13.08 -6.72
C ASP A 99 5.78 12.27 -5.43
N THR A 100 5.69 10.94 -5.55
CA THR A 100 5.69 10.05 -4.39
C THR A 100 7.03 10.02 -3.67
N ALA A 101 8.12 10.39 -4.33
CA ALA A 101 9.44 10.44 -3.70
C ALA A 101 9.47 11.37 -2.49
N ARG A 102 8.62 12.40 -2.48
CA ARG A 102 8.53 13.34 -1.36
C ARG A 102 7.94 12.73 -0.10
N TYR A 103 7.19 11.63 -0.24
CA TYR A 103 6.47 10.99 0.86
C TYR A 103 7.14 9.72 1.36
N LEU A 104 8.14 9.25 0.64
CA LEU A 104 8.88 8.04 1.00
C LEU A 104 10.25 8.40 1.55
#